data_d271608f5749ea2be99fd0c9d4804e5b
#
_entry.id   d271608f5749ea2be99fd0c9d4804e5b
#
_cell.length_a   1.000
_cell.length_b   1.000
_cell.length_c   1.000
_cell.angle_alpha   90.00
_cell.angle_beta   90.00
_cell.angle_gamma   90.00
#
_symmetry.space_group_name_H-M   'P 1'
#
loop_
_entity.id
_entity.type
_entity.pdbx_description
1 polymer ?
#
loop_
_entity_poly.entity_id
_entity_poly.type
_entity_poly.pdbx_seq_one_letter_code
_entity_poly.pdbx_strand_id
1 'polypeptide(L)'
;MRRLAAVALGGLLLAAGAVGAFAQAPANPVITTLTIFAGAAEGLWRSRDWGGSWERVQGAQGGAAPSGAVRSIHPIGPRVYVGAERQVLVSDDFGETWIALSVPGLVLAVLPSRYPQADSTLFVGTTEGLLKSPDAGRSFDRPTLAGVPVSRLEWPGPALVVATGRGVMVSLDGGASFTGPGTGLPGGDVLAIALSAFFVADPVLFAGTVADGVFRSRDGGKTWSPAGLDGQRVGDLVWLGPFLYAATAAGVQRSEDLGHTWVTLADGLEGRPVHRLLFPLAPASGAEIFAATDQGVWRSADGGLHWQRSGLNGRFVLSLGTFPPPLPVRGKKKG
;
A
#
# COMPACT_ATOMS: atom_id res chain seq x y z
N MET A 1 1.35 4.69 52.33
CA MET A 1 1.09 3.35 51.78
C MET A 1 -0.04 3.48 50.77
N ARG A 2 0.26 3.59 49.51
CA ARG A 2 -0.72 3.46 48.39
C ARG A 2 -0.06 2.58 47.33
N ARG A 3 -0.66 1.40 47.11
CA ARG A 3 -0.19 0.40 46.16
C ARG A 3 -0.59 0.83 44.73
N LEU A 4 0.39 0.84 43.84
CA LEU A 4 0.18 0.93 42.37
C LEU A 4 -0.34 -0.43 41.89
N ALA A 5 -1.49 -0.41 41.25
CA ALA A 5 -2.05 -1.56 40.54
C ALA A 5 -1.49 -1.62 39.13
N ALA A 6 -0.82 -2.70 38.79
CA ALA A 6 -0.41 -3.02 37.43
C ALA A 6 -1.63 -3.49 36.60
N VAL A 7 -1.88 -2.85 35.46
CA VAL A 7 -2.87 -3.30 34.51
C VAL A 7 -2.22 -4.34 33.59
N ALA A 8 -2.67 -5.58 33.71
CA ALA A 8 -2.27 -6.66 32.81
C ALA A 8 -3.06 -6.56 31.50
N LEU A 9 -2.38 -6.53 30.36
CA LEU A 9 -2.98 -6.70 29.03
C LEU A 9 -3.49 -8.14 28.90
N GLY A 10 -4.81 -8.29 28.85
CA GLY A 10 -5.48 -9.55 28.57
C GLY A 10 -5.40 -9.90 27.09
N GLY A 11 -4.76 -11.03 26.79
CA GLY A 11 -4.76 -11.62 25.45
C GLY A 11 -6.13 -12.17 25.08
N LEU A 12 -6.59 -11.84 23.88
CA LEU A 12 -7.83 -12.35 23.28
C LEU A 12 -7.59 -13.79 22.78
N LEU A 13 -8.12 -14.79 23.50
CA LEU A 13 -8.22 -16.17 23.01
C LEU A 13 -9.37 -16.26 21.99
N LEU A 14 -9.04 -16.56 20.73
CA LEU A 14 -10.03 -16.98 19.72
C LEU A 14 -10.29 -18.49 19.88
N ALA A 15 -11.55 -18.82 20.14
CA ALA A 15 -12.05 -20.18 20.22
C ALA A 15 -12.01 -20.88 18.85
N ALA A 16 -11.46 -22.09 18.83
CA ALA A 16 -11.47 -22.98 17.67
C ALA A 16 -12.85 -23.64 17.54
N GLY A 17 -13.55 -23.38 16.45
CA GLY A 17 -14.77 -24.08 16.04
C GLY A 17 -14.57 -24.87 14.77
N ALA A 18 -14.94 -26.14 14.82
CA ALA A 18 -15.22 -27.17 13.81
C ALA A 18 -14.60 -27.03 12.40
N VAL A 19 -13.68 -27.94 12.11
CA VAL A 19 -13.05 -28.16 10.81
C VAL A 19 -14.00 -28.99 9.93
N GLY A 20 -14.60 -28.34 8.92
CA GLY A 20 -15.12 -29.03 7.73
C GLY A 20 -13.94 -29.37 6.81
N ALA A 21 -13.92 -30.60 6.29
CA ALA A 21 -12.88 -31.08 5.39
C ALA A 21 -12.86 -30.28 4.09
N PHE A 22 -11.84 -29.43 3.96
CA PHE A 22 -11.53 -28.77 2.69
C PHE A 22 -10.70 -29.73 1.84
N ALA A 23 -11.08 -29.84 0.56
CA ALA A 23 -10.29 -30.53 -0.44
C ALA A 23 -8.85 -29.97 -0.40
N GLN A 24 -7.90 -30.87 -0.36
CA GLN A 24 -6.47 -30.57 -0.29
C GLN A 24 -6.10 -29.79 -1.56
N ALA A 25 -5.84 -28.50 -1.41
CA ALA A 25 -5.25 -27.70 -2.47
C ALA A 25 -3.89 -28.31 -2.84
N PRO A 26 -3.45 -28.26 -4.12
CA PRO A 26 -2.15 -28.76 -4.51
C PRO A 26 -1.10 -28.15 -3.59
N ALA A 27 -0.10 -28.95 -3.21
CA ALA A 27 0.96 -28.54 -2.30
C ALA A 27 1.68 -27.33 -2.91
N ASN A 28 1.26 -26.15 -2.53
CA ASN A 28 1.95 -24.93 -2.90
C ASN A 28 3.35 -24.96 -2.31
N PRO A 29 4.38 -24.54 -3.06
CA PRO A 29 5.71 -24.43 -2.52
C PRO A 29 5.62 -23.55 -1.27
N VAL A 30 6.12 -24.05 -0.14
CA VAL A 30 6.21 -23.29 1.10
C VAL A 30 7.03 -22.05 0.77
N ILE A 31 6.39 -20.87 0.75
CA ILE A 31 7.09 -19.60 0.55
C ILE A 31 7.89 -19.35 1.83
N THR A 32 9.12 -19.84 1.85
CA THR A 32 10.05 -19.68 2.96
C THR A 32 10.79 -18.36 2.89
N THR A 33 10.65 -17.63 1.78
CA THR A 33 11.35 -16.37 1.52
C THR A 33 10.37 -15.24 1.24
N LEU A 34 10.71 -14.05 1.67
CA LEU A 34 9.93 -12.86 1.37
C LEU A 34 9.89 -12.61 -0.14
N THR A 35 8.69 -12.63 -0.70
CA THR A 35 8.49 -12.27 -2.10
C THR A 35 8.16 -10.80 -2.20
N ILE A 36 8.95 -10.06 -2.99
CA ILE A 36 8.71 -8.65 -3.30
C ILE A 36 8.26 -8.54 -4.75
N PHE A 37 7.19 -7.79 -4.99
CA PHE A 37 6.74 -7.40 -6.32
C PHE A 37 7.10 -5.95 -6.59
N ALA A 38 7.53 -5.66 -7.81
CA ALA A 38 7.77 -4.33 -8.31
C ALA A 38 6.99 -4.09 -9.61
N GLY A 39 6.13 -3.09 -9.59
CA GLY A 39 5.41 -2.64 -10.76
C GLY A 39 6.20 -1.57 -11.49
N ALA A 40 6.62 -1.88 -12.71
CA ALA A 40 7.32 -0.95 -13.58
C ALA A 40 6.42 -0.42 -14.71
N ALA A 41 6.93 0.53 -15.48
CA ALA A 41 6.23 1.09 -16.63
C ALA A 41 5.88 0.04 -17.70
N GLU A 42 6.66 -1.05 -17.76
CA GLU A 42 6.51 -2.10 -18.78
C GLU A 42 6.00 -3.44 -18.26
N GLY A 43 5.58 -3.53 -16.98
CA GLY A 43 5.02 -4.75 -16.41
C GLY A 43 5.36 -4.99 -14.95
N LEU A 44 5.11 -6.23 -14.52
CA LEU A 44 5.33 -6.69 -13.15
C LEU A 44 6.60 -7.53 -13.06
N TRP A 45 7.35 -7.29 -12.00
CA TRP A 45 8.58 -7.99 -11.64
C TRP A 45 8.45 -8.59 -10.25
N ARG A 46 9.15 -9.68 -10.01
CA ARG A 46 9.15 -10.40 -8.74
C ARG A 46 10.57 -10.72 -8.31
N SER A 47 10.86 -10.54 -7.04
CA SER A 47 12.05 -11.04 -6.36
C SER A 47 11.66 -12.03 -5.28
N ARG A 48 12.38 -13.14 -5.16
CA ARG A 48 12.18 -14.17 -4.14
C ARG A 48 13.35 -14.25 -3.14
N ASP A 49 14.30 -13.32 -3.24
CA ASP A 49 15.55 -13.28 -2.50
C ASP A 49 15.86 -11.88 -1.94
N TRP A 50 14.83 -11.20 -1.42
CA TRP A 50 14.97 -9.88 -0.82
C TRP A 50 15.52 -8.80 -1.77
N GLY A 51 15.15 -8.86 -3.03
CA GLY A 51 15.59 -7.90 -4.03
C GLY A 51 16.99 -8.15 -4.58
N GLY A 52 17.60 -9.30 -4.28
CA GLY A 52 18.91 -9.69 -4.83
C GLY A 52 18.86 -9.98 -6.33
N SER A 53 17.78 -10.62 -6.77
CA SER A 53 17.50 -10.87 -8.18
C SER A 53 16.03 -10.62 -8.50
N TRP A 54 15.73 -10.32 -9.78
CA TRP A 54 14.39 -9.99 -10.24
C TRP A 54 14.07 -10.74 -11.52
N GLU A 55 12.90 -11.37 -11.54
CA GLU A 55 12.34 -12.01 -12.73
C GLU A 55 11.08 -11.28 -13.19
N ARG A 56 10.88 -11.17 -14.50
CA ARG A 56 9.64 -10.63 -15.03
C ARG A 56 8.53 -11.65 -14.83
N VAL A 57 7.41 -11.23 -14.27
CA VAL A 57 6.23 -12.08 -14.12
C VAL A 57 5.63 -12.31 -15.50
N GLN A 58 5.56 -13.58 -15.90
CA GLN A 58 4.96 -14.04 -17.14
C GLN A 58 3.54 -14.53 -16.86
N GLY A 59 2.64 -14.44 -17.82
CA GLY A 59 1.38 -15.18 -17.76
C GLY A 59 1.64 -16.67 -17.89
N ALA A 60 0.86 -17.52 -17.21
CA ALA A 60 0.83 -18.94 -17.52
C ALA A 60 0.45 -19.15 -18.99
N GLN A 61 0.78 -20.32 -19.57
CA GLN A 61 0.48 -20.60 -20.98
C GLN A 61 -0.99 -20.29 -21.30
N GLY A 62 -1.21 -19.27 -22.14
CA GLY A 62 -2.55 -18.80 -22.50
C GLY A 62 -3.22 -17.85 -21.49
N GLY A 63 -2.56 -17.52 -20.37
CA GLY A 63 -3.08 -16.61 -19.34
C GLY A 63 -2.65 -15.17 -19.55
N ALA A 64 -3.35 -14.25 -18.86
CA ALA A 64 -2.97 -12.84 -18.82
C ALA A 64 -1.64 -12.66 -18.08
N ALA A 65 -0.77 -11.80 -18.61
CA ALA A 65 0.42 -11.33 -17.90
C ALA A 65 0.24 -9.86 -17.54
N PRO A 66 0.67 -9.42 -16.37
CA PRO A 66 0.71 -7.98 -16.07
C PRO A 66 1.62 -7.25 -17.05
N SER A 67 1.04 -6.49 -17.98
CA SER A 67 1.75 -5.72 -18.99
C SER A 67 1.37 -4.25 -18.92
N GLY A 68 2.23 -3.38 -19.46
CA GLY A 68 2.07 -1.93 -19.33
C GLY A 68 2.39 -1.43 -17.90
N ALA A 69 2.04 -0.20 -17.63
CA ALA A 69 2.39 0.45 -16.37
C ALA A 69 1.60 -0.12 -15.18
N VAL A 70 2.30 -0.77 -14.27
CA VAL A 70 1.77 -1.35 -13.03
C VAL A 70 1.88 -0.33 -11.91
N ARG A 71 0.74 0.28 -11.52
CA ARG A 71 0.69 1.39 -10.56
C ARG A 71 0.29 1.00 -9.16
N SER A 72 -0.30 -0.19 -8.98
CA SER A 72 -0.76 -0.67 -7.68
C SER A 72 -0.55 -2.16 -7.57
N ILE A 73 -0.05 -2.61 -6.41
CA ILE A 73 0.17 -4.01 -6.08
C ILE A 73 -0.31 -4.21 -4.65
N HIS A 74 -1.23 -5.16 -4.45
CA HIS A 74 -1.81 -5.43 -3.14
C HIS A 74 -1.87 -6.94 -2.87
N PRO A 75 -0.83 -7.53 -2.27
CA PRO A 75 -0.84 -8.91 -1.83
C PRO A 75 -1.65 -9.09 -0.54
N ILE A 76 -2.48 -10.11 -0.47
CA ILE A 76 -3.23 -10.48 0.73
C ILE A 76 -3.44 -11.99 0.81
N GLY A 77 -2.78 -12.65 1.77
CA GLY A 77 -2.71 -14.11 1.79
C GLY A 77 -2.12 -14.67 0.49
N PRO A 78 -2.69 -15.70 -0.12
CA PRO A 78 -2.22 -16.23 -1.42
C PRO A 78 -2.60 -15.35 -2.61
N ARG A 79 -3.51 -14.40 -2.41
CA ARG A 79 -4.06 -13.56 -3.47
C ARG A 79 -3.23 -12.31 -3.68
N VAL A 80 -3.02 -11.94 -4.96
CA VAL A 80 -2.39 -10.69 -5.36
C VAL A 80 -3.32 -9.94 -6.29
N TYR A 81 -3.58 -8.68 -5.97
CA TYR A 81 -4.26 -7.75 -6.87
C TYR A 81 -3.25 -6.79 -7.46
N VAL A 82 -3.31 -6.61 -8.77
CA VAL A 82 -2.42 -5.71 -9.51
C VAL A 82 -3.25 -4.78 -10.39
N GLY A 83 -3.05 -3.49 -10.24
CA GLY A 83 -3.61 -2.47 -11.11
C GLY A 83 -2.63 -2.13 -12.24
N ALA A 84 -3.00 -2.45 -13.47
CA ALA A 84 -2.19 -2.18 -14.67
C ALA A 84 -3.05 -1.67 -15.81
N GLU A 85 -2.68 -0.52 -16.37
CA GLU A 85 -3.43 0.12 -17.48
C GLU A 85 -4.94 0.20 -17.16
N ARG A 86 -5.78 -0.42 -17.94
CA ARG A 86 -7.24 -0.47 -17.81
C ARG A 86 -7.73 -1.83 -17.29
N GLN A 87 -6.91 -2.49 -16.48
CA GLN A 87 -7.19 -3.83 -15.97
C GLN A 87 -6.81 -3.96 -14.51
N VAL A 88 -7.58 -4.73 -13.78
CA VAL A 88 -7.17 -5.33 -12.52
C VAL A 88 -6.82 -6.79 -12.79
N LEU A 89 -5.60 -7.18 -12.48
CA LEU A 89 -5.18 -8.57 -12.57
C LEU A 89 -5.24 -9.18 -11.17
N VAL A 90 -5.75 -10.40 -11.10
CA VAL A 90 -5.91 -11.15 -9.85
C VAL A 90 -5.20 -12.49 -10.00
N SER A 91 -4.38 -12.80 -9.03
CA SER A 91 -3.76 -14.12 -8.83
C SER A 91 -4.26 -14.71 -7.52
N ASP A 92 -4.55 -16.01 -7.49
CA ASP A 92 -4.92 -16.76 -6.28
C ASP A 92 -3.80 -17.71 -5.81
N ASP A 93 -2.67 -17.71 -6.48
CA ASP A 93 -1.55 -18.63 -6.33
C ASP A 93 -0.20 -17.92 -6.17
N PHE A 94 -0.18 -16.83 -5.40
CA PHE A 94 1.03 -16.04 -5.11
C PHE A 94 1.70 -15.42 -6.33
N GLY A 95 0.92 -15.13 -7.38
CA GLY A 95 1.41 -14.47 -8.58
C GLY A 95 1.98 -15.41 -9.64
N GLU A 96 1.62 -16.72 -9.61
CA GLU A 96 2.02 -17.66 -10.65
C GLU A 96 1.09 -17.60 -11.86
N THR A 97 -0.23 -17.54 -11.63
CA THR A 97 -1.22 -17.37 -12.71
C THR A 97 -2.10 -16.16 -12.48
N TRP A 98 -2.65 -15.60 -13.56
CA TRP A 98 -3.37 -14.35 -13.52
C TRP A 98 -4.66 -14.38 -14.33
N ILE A 99 -5.69 -13.74 -13.78
CA ILE A 99 -6.94 -13.43 -14.47
C ILE A 99 -7.01 -11.91 -14.63
N ALA A 100 -7.32 -11.42 -15.83
CA ALA A 100 -7.48 -10.00 -16.12
C ALA A 100 -8.96 -9.60 -16.10
N LEU A 101 -9.25 -8.54 -15.37
CA LEU A 101 -10.58 -7.94 -15.25
C LEU A 101 -10.52 -6.53 -15.84
N SER A 102 -11.22 -6.29 -16.93
CA SER A 102 -11.25 -4.97 -17.57
C SER A 102 -12.08 -3.98 -16.76
N VAL A 103 -11.59 -2.76 -16.63
CA VAL A 103 -12.27 -1.67 -15.92
C VAL A 103 -12.24 -0.38 -16.74
N PRO A 104 -13.20 0.53 -16.57
CA PRO A 104 -13.15 1.85 -17.19
C PRO A 104 -12.02 2.69 -16.57
N GLY A 105 -11.35 3.49 -17.41
CA GLY A 105 -10.24 4.36 -17.01
C GLY A 105 -8.93 3.63 -16.72
N LEU A 106 -7.86 4.40 -16.51
CA LEU A 106 -6.58 3.85 -16.07
C LEU A 106 -6.67 3.53 -14.57
N VAL A 107 -6.19 2.35 -14.19
CA VAL A 107 -6.12 1.95 -12.77
C VAL A 107 -4.96 2.68 -12.09
N LEU A 108 -5.26 3.40 -11.03
CA LEU A 108 -4.31 4.15 -10.22
C LEU A 108 -4.06 3.47 -8.86
N ALA A 109 -5.11 2.87 -8.27
CA ALA A 109 -5.03 2.19 -7.00
C ALA A 109 -6.00 1.00 -6.95
N VAL A 110 -5.61 -0.04 -6.22
CA VAL A 110 -6.45 -1.21 -5.95
C VAL A 110 -6.41 -1.46 -4.44
N LEU A 111 -7.56 -1.66 -3.82
CA LEU A 111 -7.66 -1.92 -2.38
C LEU A 111 -8.70 -3.02 -2.11
N PRO A 112 -8.27 -4.27 -1.87
CA PRO A 112 -9.15 -5.34 -1.46
C PRO A 112 -9.52 -5.21 0.03
N SER A 113 -10.62 -5.86 0.41
CA SER A 113 -10.96 -6.06 1.81
C SER A 113 -9.81 -6.70 2.58
N ARG A 114 -9.61 -6.27 3.81
CA ARG A 114 -8.64 -6.90 4.74
C ARG A 114 -9.04 -8.31 5.15
N TYR A 115 -10.29 -8.66 4.97
CA TYR A 115 -10.87 -9.96 5.34
C TYR A 115 -11.51 -10.66 4.12
N PRO A 116 -10.73 -11.00 3.08
CA PRO A 116 -11.25 -11.46 1.81
C PRO A 116 -12.02 -12.79 1.90
N GLN A 117 -11.91 -13.51 3.00
CA GLN A 117 -12.69 -14.73 3.29
C GLN A 117 -14.12 -14.41 3.74
N ALA A 118 -14.33 -13.25 4.36
CA ALA A 118 -15.62 -12.83 4.90
C ALA A 118 -16.27 -11.72 4.07
N ASP A 119 -15.46 -10.93 3.37
CA ASP A 119 -15.88 -9.75 2.61
C ASP A 119 -15.09 -9.67 1.31
N SER A 120 -15.74 -9.96 0.20
CA SER A 120 -15.15 -9.93 -1.13
C SER A 120 -15.11 -8.54 -1.76
N THR A 121 -15.26 -7.47 -0.98
CA THR A 121 -15.23 -6.10 -1.49
C THR A 121 -13.84 -5.75 -2.04
N LEU A 122 -13.85 -5.16 -3.22
CA LEU A 122 -12.67 -4.61 -3.89
C LEU A 122 -12.98 -3.18 -4.33
N PHE A 123 -12.13 -2.24 -3.93
CA PHE A 123 -12.16 -0.87 -4.45
C PHE A 123 -11.07 -0.67 -5.50
N VAL A 124 -11.41 0.03 -6.58
CA VAL A 124 -10.49 0.37 -7.66
C VAL A 124 -10.58 1.85 -7.95
N GLY A 125 -9.51 2.57 -7.63
CA GLY A 125 -9.33 3.96 -8.02
C GLY A 125 -8.84 4.05 -9.45
N THR A 126 -9.56 4.83 -10.27
CA THR A 126 -9.24 5.03 -11.69
C THR A 126 -9.18 6.51 -12.05
N THR A 127 -8.76 6.82 -13.26
CA THR A 127 -8.85 8.18 -13.81
C THR A 127 -10.30 8.65 -14.02
N GLU A 128 -11.26 7.74 -14.03
CA GLU A 128 -12.68 8.04 -14.25
C GLU A 128 -13.54 8.00 -12.98
N GLY A 129 -12.92 7.71 -11.82
CA GLY A 129 -13.57 7.66 -10.52
C GLY A 129 -13.22 6.43 -9.70
N LEU A 130 -14.02 6.20 -8.67
CA LEU A 130 -13.90 5.05 -7.78
C LEU A 130 -14.92 3.97 -8.18
N LEU A 131 -14.43 2.77 -8.44
CA LEU A 131 -15.24 1.57 -8.64
C LEU A 131 -15.27 0.75 -7.37
N LYS A 132 -16.42 0.12 -7.10
CA LYS A 132 -16.60 -0.88 -6.05
C LYS A 132 -17.07 -2.18 -6.66
N SER A 133 -16.46 -3.28 -6.24
CA SER A 133 -16.89 -4.63 -6.55
C SER A 133 -17.28 -5.33 -5.25
N PRO A 134 -18.45 -5.96 -5.17
CA PRO A 134 -18.85 -6.77 -4.01
C PRO A 134 -18.38 -8.22 -4.08
N ASP A 135 -17.79 -8.65 -5.22
CA ASP A 135 -17.56 -10.04 -5.59
C ASP A 135 -16.13 -10.32 -6.08
N ALA A 136 -15.15 -9.65 -5.46
CA ALA A 136 -13.72 -9.77 -5.74
C ALA A 136 -13.30 -9.41 -7.18
N GLY A 137 -14.05 -8.49 -7.81
CA GLY A 137 -13.75 -7.96 -9.12
C GLY A 137 -14.52 -8.61 -10.27
N ARG A 138 -15.41 -9.59 -10.01
CA ARG A 138 -16.22 -10.22 -11.07
C ARG A 138 -17.21 -9.26 -11.68
N SER A 139 -17.74 -8.33 -10.87
CA SER A 139 -18.58 -7.23 -11.33
C SER A 139 -18.18 -5.93 -10.63
N PHE A 140 -18.53 -4.80 -11.23
CA PHE A 140 -18.29 -3.48 -10.65
C PHE A 140 -19.56 -2.66 -10.68
N ASP A 141 -19.82 -1.93 -9.57
CA ASP A 141 -20.87 -0.93 -9.49
C ASP A 141 -20.54 0.26 -10.40
N ARG A 142 -21.52 1.14 -10.59
CA ARG A 142 -21.28 2.41 -11.27
C ARG A 142 -20.26 3.23 -10.48
N PRO A 143 -19.35 3.94 -11.17
CA PRO A 143 -18.33 4.73 -10.49
C PRO A 143 -18.97 5.77 -9.53
N THR A 144 -18.52 5.80 -8.29
CA THR A 144 -18.67 6.97 -7.42
C THR A 144 -17.52 7.94 -7.68
N LEU A 145 -17.66 9.21 -7.29
CA LEU A 145 -16.70 10.27 -7.64
C LEU A 145 -16.43 10.34 -9.15
N ALA A 146 -17.46 10.15 -9.98
CA ALA A 146 -17.34 10.08 -11.43
C ALA A 146 -16.61 11.31 -12.01
N GLY A 147 -15.65 11.07 -12.91
CA GLY A 147 -14.83 12.11 -13.54
C GLY A 147 -13.77 12.72 -12.60
N VAL A 148 -13.54 12.14 -11.44
CA VAL A 148 -12.50 12.58 -10.49
C VAL A 148 -11.45 11.47 -10.38
N PRO A 149 -10.20 11.67 -10.79
CA PRO A 149 -9.14 10.68 -10.61
C PRO A 149 -8.97 10.30 -9.13
N VAL A 150 -8.90 9.00 -8.83
CA VAL A 150 -8.69 8.44 -7.48
C VAL A 150 -7.34 7.74 -7.46
N SER A 151 -6.35 8.39 -6.83
CA SER A 151 -4.93 8.01 -6.89
C SER A 151 -4.48 7.10 -5.75
N ARG A 152 -5.17 7.17 -4.58
CA ARG A 152 -4.85 6.37 -3.40
C ARG A 152 -6.11 6.01 -2.64
N LEU A 153 -6.06 4.86 -1.99
CA LEU A 153 -7.17 4.30 -1.22
C LEU A 153 -6.63 3.77 0.10
N GLU A 154 -7.30 4.11 1.21
CA GLU A 154 -7.03 3.54 2.52
C GLU A 154 -8.33 3.19 3.22
N TRP A 155 -8.37 2.02 3.88
CA TRP A 155 -9.57 1.52 4.54
C TRP A 155 -9.31 1.18 6.02
N PRO A 156 -9.26 2.19 6.90
CA PRO A 156 -9.04 2.00 8.33
C PRO A 156 -10.33 1.62 9.07
N GLY A 157 -10.80 0.40 8.92
CA GLY A 157 -12.06 -0.06 9.53
C GLY A 157 -13.29 0.32 8.72
N PRO A 158 -14.33 0.98 9.30
CA PRO A 158 -15.56 1.33 8.56
C PRO A 158 -15.36 2.51 7.59
N ALA A 159 -14.33 3.33 7.80
CA ALA A 159 -14.05 4.49 6.96
C ALA A 159 -13.27 4.10 5.72
N LEU A 160 -13.61 4.66 4.56
CA LEU A 160 -12.82 4.64 3.33
C LEU A 160 -12.31 6.05 3.08
N VAL A 161 -10.99 6.21 3.04
CA VAL A 161 -10.31 7.48 2.77
C VAL A 161 -9.66 7.39 1.40
N VAL A 162 -9.95 8.36 0.54
CA VAL A 162 -9.44 8.36 -0.83
C VAL A 162 -8.74 9.67 -1.16
N ALA A 163 -7.56 9.57 -1.78
CA ALA A 163 -6.86 10.70 -2.38
C ALA A 163 -7.32 10.89 -3.83
N THR A 164 -7.65 12.11 -4.19
CA THR A 164 -8.23 12.44 -5.49
C THR A 164 -7.56 13.65 -6.12
N GLY A 165 -7.87 13.89 -7.42
CA GLY A 165 -7.53 15.12 -8.11
C GLY A 165 -8.21 16.39 -7.58
N ARG A 166 -9.05 16.27 -6.56
CA ARG A 166 -9.73 17.40 -5.89
C ARG A 166 -9.42 17.49 -4.40
N GLY A 167 -8.50 16.69 -3.89
CA GLY A 167 -8.17 16.60 -2.46
C GLY A 167 -8.53 15.25 -1.86
N VAL A 168 -8.64 15.20 -0.53
CA VAL A 168 -8.98 13.98 0.21
C VAL A 168 -10.47 13.91 0.45
N MET A 169 -11.08 12.75 0.17
CA MET A 169 -12.48 12.47 0.42
C MET A 169 -12.61 11.33 1.42
N VAL A 170 -13.62 11.38 2.28
CA VAL A 170 -13.87 10.39 3.33
C VAL A 170 -15.30 9.86 3.22
N SER A 171 -15.44 8.55 3.22
CA SER A 171 -16.72 7.84 3.30
C SER A 171 -16.81 7.09 4.62
N LEU A 172 -17.96 7.11 5.25
CA LEU A 172 -18.27 6.34 6.46
C LEU A 172 -19.31 5.25 6.22
N ASP A 173 -19.73 5.08 4.96
CA ASP A 173 -20.80 4.15 4.54
C ASP A 173 -20.31 3.16 3.46
N GLY A 174 -19.01 2.82 3.49
CA GLY A 174 -18.41 1.84 2.58
C GLY A 174 -18.34 2.32 1.12
N GLY A 175 -18.17 3.62 0.91
CA GLY A 175 -17.96 4.22 -0.41
C GLY A 175 -19.26 4.61 -1.13
N ALA A 176 -20.42 4.55 -0.46
CA ALA A 176 -21.70 4.96 -1.05
C ALA A 176 -21.81 6.48 -1.16
N SER A 177 -21.35 7.21 -0.15
CA SER A 177 -21.24 8.67 -0.17
C SER A 177 -19.89 9.16 0.36
N PHE A 178 -19.51 10.36 -0.02
CA PHE A 178 -18.23 10.98 0.37
C PHE A 178 -18.44 12.40 0.89
N THR A 179 -17.66 12.75 1.90
CA THR A 179 -17.48 14.12 2.40
C THR A 179 -16.07 14.60 2.06
N GLY A 180 -15.88 15.87 1.87
CA GLY A 180 -14.62 16.50 1.52
C GLY A 180 -14.75 17.40 0.29
N PRO A 181 -13.65 17.97 -0.20
CA PRO A 181 -12.25 17.73 0.20
C PRO A 181 -11.78 18.41 1.49
N GLY A 182 -12.65 19.13 2.23
CA GLY A 182 -12.27 19.95 3.37
C GLY A 182 -11.66 21.28 2.95
N THR A 183 -11.20 22.06 3.92
CA THR A 183 -10.57 23.36 3.69
C THR A 183 -9.10 23.34 4.09
N GLY A 184 -8.27 24.18 3.43
CA GLY A 184 -6.85 24.32 3.75
C GLY A 184 -5.92 23.43 2.94
N LEU A 185 -6.41 22.47 2.14
CA LEU A 185 -5.63 21.87 1.06
C LEU A 185 -5.60 22.85 -0.12
N PRO A 186 -4.43 23.07 -0.74
CA PRO A 186 -4.38 23.76 -2.02
C PRO A 186 -5.17 22.98 -3.07
N GLY A 187 -5.75 23.66 -4.02
CA GLY A 187 -6.41 23.00 -5.14
C GLY A 187 -5.40 22.19 -5.96
N GLY A 188 -5.61 20.87 -6.06
CA GLY A 188 -4.70 20.02 -6.84
C GLY A 188 -4.74 18.56 -6.43
N ASP A 189 -3.91 17.77 -7.14
CA ASP A 189 -3.86 16.33 -6.96
C ASP A 189 -3.18 15.94 -5.64
N VAL A 190 -3.90 15.16 -4.83
CA VAL A 190 -3.33 14.43 -3.71
C VAL A 190 -2.86 13.06 -4.21
N LEU A 191 -1.58 12.74 -3.99
CA LEU A 191 -0.95 11.51 -4.46
C LEU A 191 -0.79 10.46 -3.38
N ALA A 192 -0.71 10.89 -2.11
CA ALA A 192 -0.44 10.04 -0.98
C ALA A 192 -1.32 10.42 0.21
N ILE A 193 -1.69 9.42 0.98
CA ILE A 193 -2.36 9.57 2.28
C ILE A 193 -1.70 8.63 3.29
N ALA A 194 -1.55 9.10 4.52
CA ALA A 194 -1.16 8.28 5.65
C ALA A 194 -2.10 8.56 6.82
N LEU A 195 -2.56 7.53 7.48
CA LEU A 195 -3.61 7.59 8.50
C LEU A 195 -3.08 7.13 9.86
N SER A 196 -3.63 7.68 10.94
CA SER A 196 -3.50 7.08 12.27
C SER A 196 -3.97 5.62 12.24
N ALA A 197 -3.24 4.74 12.91
CA ALA A 197 -3.63 3.33 13.07
C ALA A 197 -5.01 3.17 13.74
N PHE A 198 -5.43 4.20 14.47
CA PHE A 198 -6.71 4.29 15.19
C PHE A 198 -7.63 5.38 14.59
N PHE A 199 -7.59 5.58 13.28
CA PHE A 199 -8.22 6.70 12.59
C PHE A 199 -9.67 7.00 13.01
N VAL A 200 -10.46 5.99 13.33
CA VAL A 200 -11.85 6.21 13.77
C VAL A 200 -11.93 6.91 15.14
N ALA A 201 -10.98 6.61 16.05
CA ALA A 201 -10.90 7.22 17.38
C ALA A 201 -9.97 8.42 17.43
N ASP A 202 -8.94 8.41 16.60
CA ASP A 202 -7.92 9.46 16.44
C ASP A 202 -7.84 9.86 14.96
N PRO A 203 -8.71 10.81 14.49
CA PRO A 203 -8.89 11.11 13.08
C PRO A 203 -7.75 11.96 12.48
N VAL A 204 -6.52 11.64 12.85
CA VAL A 204 -5.32 12.26 12.28
C VAL A 204 -4.95 11.60 10.97
N LEU A 205 -4.71 12.42 9.95
CA LEU A 205 -4.21 11.97 8.66
C LEU A 205 -3.31 13.02 8.01
N PHE A 206 -2.48 12.51 7.08
CA PHE A 206 -1.59 13.32 6.26
C PHE A 206 -1.92 13.12 4.79
N ALA A 207 -1.76 14.18 4.02
CA ALA A 207 -1.91 14.21 2.57
C ALA A 207 -0.60 14.69 1.93
N GLY A 208 -0.09 13.93 0.97
CA GLY A 208 1.03 14.31 0.12
C GLY A 208 0.52 14.77 -1.23
N THR A 209 0.96 15.95 -1.66
CA THR A 209 0.46 16.62 -2.87
C THR A 209 1.45 16.52 -4.04
N VAL A 210 0.96 16.88 -5.22
CA VAL A 210 1.78 16.90 -6.44
C VAL A 210 2.86 17.98 -6.43
N ALA A 211 2.64 19.10 -5.71
CA ALA A 211 3.53 20.26 -5.77
C ALA A 211 3.67 21.04 -4.45
N ASP A 212 2.79 20.85 -3.47
CA ASP A 212 2.69 21.74 -2.31
C ASP A 212 3.16 21.07 -1.00
N GLY A 213 3.81 19.91 -1.08
CA GLY A 213 4.36 19.21 0.09
C GLY A 213 3.33 18.39 0.85
N VAL A 214 3.47 18.34 2.17
CA VAL A 214 2.64 17.55 3.08
C VAL A 214 1.67 18.45 3.84
N PHE A 215 0.44 17.99 3.97
CA PHE A 215 -0.59 18.61 4.81
C PHE A 215 -1.07 17.62 5.87
N ARG A 216 -1.49 18.15 7.02
CA ARG A 216 -2.03 17.37 8.13
C ARG A 216 -3.43 17.85 8.47
N SER A 217 -4.33 16.86 8.70
CA SER A 217 -5.63 17.06 9.32
C SER A 217 -5.68 16.35 10.67
N ARG A 218 -6.41 16.93 11.63
CA ARG A 218 -6.68 16.35 12.96
C ARG A 218 -8.17 16.09 13.20
N ASP A 219 -8.99 16.30 12.20
CA ASP A 219 -10.46 16.26 12.28
C ASP A 219 -11.11 15.41 11.17
N GLY A 220 -10.35 14.42 10.68
CA GLY A 220 -10.85 13.47 9.68
C GLY A 220 -10.93 14.07 8.27
N GLY A 221 -10.08 15.04 7.95
CA GLY A 221 -10.00 15.63 6.61
C GLY A 221 -10.90 16.85 6.40
N LYS A 222 -11.51 17.38 7.45
CA LYS A 222 -12.38 18.59 7.36
C LYS A 222 -11.55 19.87 7.23
N THR A 223 -10.46 19.95 7.99
CA THR A 223 -9.51 21.08 7.90
C THR A 223 -8.08 20.57 7.79
N TRP A 224 -7.25 21.31 7.05
CA TRP A 224 -5.88 20.96 6.77
C TRP A 224 -4.94 22.10 7.07
N SER A 225 -3.76 21.78 7.55
CA SER A 225 -2.66 22.71 7.77
C SER A 225 -1.36 22.17 7.15
N PRO A 226 -0.47 23.03 6.65
CA PRO A 226 0.85 22.61 6.17
C PRO A 226 1.59 21.77 7.22
N ALA A 227 2.31 20.75 6.75
CA ALA A 227 3.12 19.84 7.56
C ALA A 227 4.49 19.60 6.91
N GLY A 228 5.04 20.64 6.27
CA GLY A 228 6.39 20.70 5.70
C GLY A 228 6.50 20.12 4.29
N LEU A 229 7.75 20.07 3.83
CA LEU A 229 8.13 19.72 2.46
C LEU A 229 7.51 20.63 1.40
N ASP A 230 7.35 21.92 1.73
CA ASP A 230 6.71 22.92 0.90
C ASP A 230 7.34 22.97 -0.51
N GLY A 231 6.50 23.06 -1.53
CA GLY A 231 6.93 23.10 -2.92
C GLY A 231 7.45 21.76 -3.47
N GLN A 232 7.38 20.66 -2.71
CA GLN A 232 7.84 19.36 -3.16
C GLN A 232 6.69 18.46 -3.57
N ARG A 233 6.95 17.62 -4.60
CA ARG A 233 6.08 16.49 -4.92
C ARG A 233 6.27 15.39 -3.88
N VAL A 234 5.18 14.94 -3.27
CA VAL A 234 5.16 13.82 -2.33
C VAL A 234 4.37 12.66 -2.94
N GLY A 235 5.07 11.65 -3.42
CA GLY A 235 4.48 10.51 -4.16
C GLY A 235 3.95 9.41 -3.25
N ASP A 236 4.50 9.29 -2.04
CA ASP A 236 4.04 8.33 -1.03
C ASP A 236 4.25 8.86 0.38
N LEU A 237 3.40 8.41 1.30
CA LEU A 237 3.50 8.68 2.72
C LEU A 237 3.27 7.38 3.49
N VAL A 238 4.14 7.09 4.45
CA VAL A 238 4.02 5.91 5.33
C VAL A 238 4.20 6.34 6.77
N TRP A 239 3.18 6.11 7.58
CA TRP A 239 3.24 6.37 9.02
C TRP A 239 3.51 5.07 9.78
N LEU A 240 4.72 4.95 10.32
CA LEU A 240 5.21 3.74 11.00
C LEU A 240 5.72 4.07 12.40
N GLY A 241 4.98 3.68 13.43
CA GLY A 241 5.31 4.00 14.82
C GLY A 241 5.40 5.52 15.02
N PRO A 242 6.52 6.05 15.54
CA PRO A 242 6.69 7.49 15.74
C PRO A 242 7.07 8.22 14.44
N PHE A 243 7.41 7.50 13.37
CA PHE A 243 7.98 8.07 12.16
C PHE A 243 6.96 8.26 11.05
N LEU A 244 7.01 9.40 10.41
CA LEU A 244 6.34 9.66 9.13
C LEU A 244 7.40 9.73 8.04
N TYR A 245 7.32 8.84 7.05
CA TYR A 245 8.20 8.80 5.89
C TYR A 245 7.48 9.37 4.68
N ALA A 246 8.21 10.13 3.87
CA ALA A 246 7.73 10.68 2.61
C ALA A 246 8.68 10.30 1.46
N ALA A 247 8.09 9.81 0.36
CA ALA A 247 8.78 9.61 -0.91
C ALA A 247 8.69 10.91 -1.73
N THR A 248 9.81 11.52 -2.04
CA THR A 248 9.86 12.82 -2.71
C THR A 248 10.78 12.81 -3.93
N ALA A 249 10.78 13.88 -4.70
CA ALA A 249 11.73 14.09 -5.79
C ALA A 249 13.19 14.19 -5.31
N ALA A 250 13.41 14.58 -4.05
CA ALA A 250 14.73 14.71 -3.42
C ALA A 250 15.18 13.43 -2.69
N GLY A 251 14.44 12.34 -2.78
CA GLY A 251 14.71 11.09 -2.08
C GLY A 251 13.68 10.81 -0.99
N VAL A 252 14.12 10.12 0.07
CA VAL A 252 13.28 9.78 1.23
C VAL A 252 13.44 10.82 2.32
N GLN A 253 12.34 11.31 2.86
CA GLN A 253 12.30 12.23 3.99
C GLN A 253 11.65 11.53 5.19
N ARG A 254 12.12 11.83 6.40
CA ARG A 254 11.55 11.32 7.65
C ARG A 254 11.28 12.43 8.63
N SER A 255 10.11 12.41 9.25
CA SER A 255 9.73 13.26 10.37
C SER A 255 9.49 12.40 11.62
N GLU A 256 9.93 12.90 12.77
CA GLU A 256 9.71 12.30 14.10
C GLU A 256 8.72 13.10 14.96
N ASP A 257 8.22 14.20 14.42
CA ASP A 257 7.37 15.18 15.11
C ASP A 257 6.07 15.50 14.34
N LEU A 258 5.56 14.49 13.62
CA LEU A 258 4.31 14.56 12.88
C LEU A 258 4.30 15.66 11.81
N GLY A 259 5.42 15.83 11.11
CA GLY A 259 5.57 16.72 9.97
C GLY A 259 5.99 18.14 10.30
N HIS A 260 6.37 18.44 11.55
CA HIS A 260 6.90 19.77 11.90
C HIS A 260 8.31 19.97 11.36
N THR A 261 9.16 18.94 11.47
CA THR A 261 10.50 18.94 10.88
C THR A 261 10.76 17.67 10.09
N TRP A 262 11.63 17.76 9.09
CA TRP A 262 11.97 16.66 8.19
C TRP A 262 13.46 16.52 8.02
N VAL A 263 13.93 15.27 8.02
CA VAL A 263 15.32 14.92 7.77
C VAL A 263 15.41 14.13 6.46
N THR A 264 16.32 14.52 5.59
CA THR A 264 16.58 13.80 4.33
C THR A 264 17.38 12.54 4.61
N LEU A 265 16.89 11.41 4.13
CA LEU A 265 17.52 10.10 4.20
C LEU A 265 17.88 9.65 2.77
N ALA A 266 18.91 10.26 2.19
CA ALA A 266 19.20 10.11 0.76
C ALA A 266 20.63 9.58 0.47
N ASP A 267 21.41 9.20 1.47
CA ASP A 267 22.75 8.66 1.25
C ASP A 267 22.69 7.41 0.37
N GLY A 268 23.26 7.51 -0.83
CA GLY A 268 23.12 6.54 -1.92
C GLY A 268 21.91 6.78 -2.87
N LEU A 269 20.96 7.64 -2.50
CA LEU A 269 19.79 8.00 -3.34
C LEU A 269 19.88 9.41 -3.93
N GLU A 270 20.98 10.12 -3.74
CA GLU A 270 21.10 11.54 -4.07
C GLU A 270 20.55 11.91 -5.46
N GLY A 271 19.64 12.87 -5.49
CA GLY A 271 19.03 13.38 -6.71
C GLY A 271 18.09 12.41 -7.43
N ARG A 272 17.68 11.31 -6.77
CA ARG A 272 16.76 10.34 -7.36
C ARG A 272 15.35 10.52 -6.84
N PRO A 273 14.37 10.76 -7.72
CA PRO A 273 12.98 10.75 -7.33
C PRO A 273 12.54 9.38 -6.81
N VAL A 274 11.92 9.38 -5.63
CA VAL A 274 11.29 8.20 -5.04
C VAL A 274 9.78 8.30 -5.23
N HIS A 275 9.16 7.22 -5.73
CA HIS A 275 7.74 7.18 -6.05
C HIS A 275 6.92 6.42 -5.01
N ARG A 276 7.49 5.34 -4.44
CA ARG A 276 6.84 4.49 -3.44
C ARG A 276 7.86 3.96 -2.44
N LEU A 277 7.38 3.73 -1.22
CA LEU A 277 8.12 3.08 -0.16
C LEU A 277 7.43 1.77 0.22
N LEU A 278 8.22 0.75 0.52
CA LEU A 278 7.74 -0.52 1.03
C LEU A 278 8.49 -0.86 2.32
N PHE A 279 7.73 -1.09 3.38
CA PHE A 279 8.22 -1.57 4.67
C PHE A 279 7.74 -3.00 4.85
N PRO A 280 8.62 -4.02 4.73
CA PRO A 280 8.25 -5.40 4.95
C PRO A 280 7.78 -5.63 6.39
N LEU A 281 6.68 -6.38 6.58
CA LEU A 281 6.03 -6.58 7.88
C LEU A 281 6.84 -7.38 8.91
N ALA A 282 7.95 -8.00 8.52
CA ALA A 282 8.82 -8.76 9.40
C ALA A 282 10.29 -8.58 9.01
N PRO A 283 10.83 -7.38 9.17
CA PRO A 283 12.25 -7.18 8.92
C PRO A 283 13.07 -7.90 10.00
N ALA A 284 14.02 -8.71 9.60
CA ALA A 284 14.95 -9.37 10.53
C ALA A 284 15.73 -8.36 11.39
N SER A 285 15.92 -7.14 10.88
CA SER A 285 16.65 -6.04 11.53
C SER A 285 15.76 -4.88 12.02
N GLY A 286 14.44 -4.92 11.75
CA GLY A 286 13.50 -3.86 12.14
C GLY A 286 13.56 -2.58 11.31
N ALA A 287 14.46 -2.47 10.35
CA ALA A 287 14.75 -1.21 9.66
C ALA A 287 14.81 -1.30 8.13
N GLU A 288 14.32 -2.40 7.54
CA GLU A 288 14.38 -2.55 6.08
C GLU A 288 13.32 -1.74 5.35
N ILE A 289 13.78 -1.01 4.34
CA ILE A 289 12.95 -0.19 3.47
C ILE A 289 13.35 -0.45 2.03
N PHE A 290 12.37 -0.59 1.15
CA PHE A 290 12.55 -0.59 -0.29
C PHE A 290 11.96 0.68 -0.88
N ALA A 291 12.68 1.29 -1.83
CA ALA A 291 12.26 2.49 -2.53
C ALA A 291 12.15 2.21 -4.04
N ALA A 292 10.98 2.52 -4.59
CA ALA A 292 10.74 2.53 -6.03
C ALA A 292 11.18 3.88 -6.61
N THR A 293 12.03 3.86 -7.61
CA THR A 293 12.58 5.05 -8.25
C THR A 293 12.42 5.01 -9.77
N ASP A 294 12.78 6.10 -10.44
CA ASP A 294 12.89 6.17 -11.90
C ASP A 294 14.04 5.32 -12.48
N GLN A 295 14.96 4.84 -11.63
CA GLN A 295 16.16 4.08 -12.02
C GLN A 295 16.22 2.69 -11.39
N GLY A 296 15.11 2.14 -10.92
CA GLY A 296 15.02 0.81 -10.34
C GLY A 296 14.57 0.79 -8.89
N VAL A 297 14.89 -0.31 -8.22
CA VAL A 297 14.59 -0.52 -6.80
C VAL A 297 15.85 -0.32 -5.97
N TRP A 298 15.70 0.38 -4.86
CA TRP A 298 16.74 0.60 -3.86
C TRP A 298 16.31 -0.01 -2.54
N ARG A 299 17.29 -0.41 -1.73
CA ARG A 299 17.07 -1.02 -0.42
C ARG A 299 17.95 -0.34 0.62
N SER A 300 17.35 -0.09 1.79
CA SER A 300 18.06 0.27 3.01
C SER A 300 17.84 -0.83 4.04
N ALA A 301 18.87 -1.17 4.82
CA ALA A 301 18.79 -2.13 5.92
C ALA A 301 18.91 -1.46 7.31
N ASP A 302 18.90 -0.12 7.37
CA ASP A 302 19.19 0.68 8.55
C ASP A 302 18.23 1.87 8.76
N GLY A 303 16.99 1.72 8.30
CA GLY A 303 15.95 2.74 8.50
C GLY A 303 16.04 3.91 7.54
N GLY A 304 16.73 3.73 6.41
CA GLY A 304 16.88 4.74 5.37
C GLY A 304 18.16 5.57 5.49
N LEU A 305 19.07 5.23 6.41
CA LEU A 305 20.32 5.99 6.57
C LEU A 305 21.26 5.79 5.37
N HIS A 306 21.38 4.54 4.88
CA HIS A 306 22.17 4.22 3.70
C HIS A 306 21.34 3.39 2.72
N TRP A 307 21.46 3.69 1.43
CA TRP A 307 20.73 3.02 0.37
C TRP A 307 21.65 2.34 -0.62
N GLN A 308 21.26 1.16 -1.05
CA GLN A 308 21.98 0.37 -2.04
C GLN A 308 21.01 -0.05 -3.16
N ARG A 309 21.56 -0.22 -4.37
CA ARG A 309 20.76 -0.72 -5.48
C ARG A 309 20.32 -2.15 -5.20
N SER A 310 19.02 -2.40 -5.39
CA SER A 310 18.42 -3.73 -5.24
C SER A 310 17.98 -4.34 -6.58
N GLY A 311 18.20 -3.66 -7.68
CA GLY A 311 17.95 -4.17 -9.03
C GLY A 311 16.97 -3.35 -9.86
N LEU A 312 16.50 -3.95 -10.96
CA LEU A 312 15.69 -3.31 -11.99
C LEU A 312 16.32 -2.02 -12.53
N ASN A 313 17.64 -2.01 -12.70
CA ASN A 313 18.42 -0.84 -13.10
C ASN A 313 17.92 -0.24 -14.42
N GLY A 314 17.73 1.09 -14.43
CA GLY A 314 17.25 1.85 -15.58
C GLY A 314 15.74 1.69 -15.86
N ARG A 315 14.98 1.03 -14.96
CA ARG A 315 13.54 0.87 -15.10
C ARG A 315 12.80 1.88 -14.22
N PHE A 316 11.72 2.43 -14.75
CA PHE A 316 10.83 3.30 -14.01
C PHE A 316 9.87 2.46 -13.16
N VAL A 317 10.16 2.35 -11.84
CA VAL A 317 9.35 1.57 -10.90
C VAL A 317 8.31 2.46 -10.24
N LEU A 318 7.04 2.07 -10.36
CA LEU A 318 5.87 2.85 -9.95
C LEU A 318 5.26 2.38 -8.63
N SER A 319 5.39 1.08 -8.33
CA SER A 319 4.74 0.46 -7.18
C SER A 319 5.58 -0.70 -6.64
N LEU A 320 5.39 -0.97 -5.34
CA LEU A 320 6.00 -2.09 -4.64
C LEU A 320 4.92 -2.79 -3.81
N GLY A 321 5.06 -4.10 -3.63
CA GLY A 321 4.21 -4.89 -2.76
C GLY A 321 4.94 -6.13 -2.26
N THR A 322 4.56 -6.64 -1.09
CA THR A 322 5.18 -7.85 -0.53
C THR A 322 4.17 -8.72 0.18
N PHE A 323 4.40 -10.02 0.12
CA PHE A 323 3.77 -10.93 1.07
C PHE A 323 4.55 -10.88 2.39
N PRO A 324 3.86 -10.86 3.52
CA PRO A 324 4.50 -11.12 4.79
C PRO A 324 5.06 -12.55 4.78
N PRO A 325 6.22 -12.80 5.42
CA PRO A 325 6.70 -14.15 5.60
C PRO A 325 5.65 -14.97 6.36
N PRO A 326 5.49 -16.26 6.04
CA PRO A 326 4.59 -17.12 6.78
C PRO A 326 4.98 -17.13 8.26
N LEU A 327 4.00 -16.99 9.14
CA LEU A 327 4.23 -17.09 10.58
C LEU A 327 4.90 -18.43 10.87
N PRO A 328 5.94 -18.48 11.73
CA PRO A 328 6.58 -19.74 12.07
C PRO A 328 5.54 -20.71 12.64
N VAL A 329 5.39 -21.86 11.98
CA VAL A 329 4.52 -22.92 12.48
C VAL A 329 5.09 -23.33 13.84
N ARG A 330 4.38 -23.07 14.94
CA ARG A 330 4.77 -23.57 16.26
C ARG A 330 4.85 -25.09 16.15
N GLY A 331 6.07 -25.61 16.13
CA GLY A 331 6.30 -27.06 16.14
C GLY A 331 5.54 -27.64 17.31
N LYS A 332 4.71 -28.65 17.05
CA LYS A 332 4.14 -29.47 18.13
C LYS A 332 5.33 -29.95 18.97
N LYS A 333 5.43 -29.51 20.22
CA LYS A 333 6.30 -30.19 21.19
C LYS A 333 5.89 -31.65 21.17
N LYS A 334 6.79 -32.52 20.71
CA LYS A 334 6.65 -33.97 20.94
C LYS A 334 6.70 -34.13 22.44
N GLY A 335 5.58 -34.51 23.05
CA GLY A 335 5.51 -35.01 24.41
C GLY A 335 6.04 -36.42 24.47
#